data_ec1efc75ac3eef609ed3caa5e23c9fe0
#
_entry.id   ec1efc75ac3eef609ed3caa5e23c9fe0
#
_cell.length_a   1.000
_cell.length_b   1.000
_cell.length_c   1.000
_cell.angle_alpha   90.00
_cell.angle_beta   90.00
_cell.angle_gamma   90.00
#
_symmetry.space_group_name_H-M   'P 1'
#
loop_
_entity.id
_entity.type
_entity.pdbx_description
1 polymer ?
#
loop_
_entity_poly.entity_id
_entity_poly.type
_entity_poly.pdbx_seq_one_letter_code
_entity_poly.pdbx_strand_id
1 'polypeptide(L)'
;MEIVIADKSHSIYADIICNTIADAAQVRGTGIAKRKPEYIITKMENGNAVIALEGDKFAGFCYIEQWGHGKFVANSGLIVHPDFRNMGLAKQIKQKIFGHSRTKFPE
;
A
#
# COMPACT_ATOMS: atom_id res chain seq x y z
N MET A 1 16.25 -0.23 4.14
CA MET A 1 14.92 -0.07 3.50
C MET A 1 14.07 0.87 4.34
N GLU A 2 13.38 1.78 3.69
CA GLU A 2 12.55 2.76 4.35
C GLU A 2 11.08 2.36 4.23
N ILE A 3 10.37 2.30 5.34
CA ILE A 3 8.94 1.98 5.37
C ILE A 3 8.24 3.14 6.08
N VAL A 4 7.46 3.91 5.33
CA VAL A 4 6.90 5.16 5.81
C VAL A 4 5.44 5.30 5.41
N ILE A 5 4.72 6.18 6.10
CA ILE A 5 3.38 6.57 5.67
C ILE A 5 3.52 7.36 4.38
N ALA A 6 2.85 6.90 3.34
CA ALA A 6 2.92 7.56 2.03
C ALA A 6 2.20 8.91 2.07
N ASP A 7 2.69 9.84 1.27
CA ASP A 7 2.09 11.16 1.12
C ASP A 7 2.13 11.57 -0.36
N LYS A 8 1.74 12.79 -0.64
CA LYS A 8 1.66 13.30 -2.01
C LYS A 8 3.01 13.22 -2.74
N SER A 9 4.13 13.33 -2.02
CA SER A 9 5.45 13.26 -2.65
C SER A 9 5.75 11.89 -3.25
N HIS A 10 5.03 10.85 -2.81
CA HIS A 10 5.19 9.49 -3.32
C HIS A 10 4.33 9.22 -4.56
N SER A 11 3.61 10.21 -5.07
CA SER A 11 2.74 10.03 -6.23
C SER A 11 3.50 9.59 -7.49
N ILE A 12 4.80 9.87 -7.56
CA ILE A 12 5.65 9.42 -8.67
C ILE A 12 5.72 7.90 -8.78
N TYR A 13 5.41 7.18 -7.71
CA TYR A 13 5.41 5.72 -7.70
C TYR A 13 4.05 5.11 -8.03
N ALA A 14 3.01 5.93 -8.25
CA ALA A 14 1.65 5.42 -8.44
C ALA A 14 1.55 4.48 -9.66
N ASP A 15 2.21 4.82 -10.75
CA ASP A 15 2.17 3.99 -11.96
C ASP A 15 2.81 2.62 -11.73
N ILE A 16 3.98 2.56 -11.09
CA ILE A 16 4.63 1.29 -10.84
C ILE A 16 3.86 0.46 -9.81
N ILE A 17 3.21 1.10 -8.85
CA ILE A 17 2.35 0.41 -7.90
C ILE A 17 1.19 -0.26 -8.64
N CYS A 18 0.51 0.47 -9.51
CA CYS A 18 -0.61 -0.06 -10.29
C CYS A 18 -0.16 -1.19 -11.21
N ASN A 19 0.99 -1.05 -11.86
CA ASN A 19 1.54 -2.09 -12.71
C ASN A 19 1.88 -3.34 -11.91
N THR A 20 2.44 -3.19 -10.73
CA THR A 20 2.78 -4.31 -9.85
C THR A 20 1.52 -5.05 -9.40
N ILE A 21 0.46 -4.31 -9.07
CA ILE A 21 -0.83 -4.90 -8.70
C ILE A 21 -1.41 -5.69 -9.87
N ALA A 22 -1.39 -5.11 -11.07
CA ALA A 22 -1.92 -5.76 -12.26
C ALA A 22 -1.15 -7.04 -12.60
N ASP A 23 0.18 -7.00 -12.50
CA ASP A 23 1.01 -8.17 -12.75
C ASP A 23 0.76 -9.28 -11.74
N ALA A 24 0.60 -8.94 -10.47
CA ALA A 24 0.30 -9.91 -9.42
C ALA A 24 -1.07 -10.57 -9.65
N ALA A 25 -2.06 -9.78 -10.03
CA ALA A 25 -3.40 -10.30 -10.31
C ALA A 25 -3.39 -11.25 -11.51
N GLN A 26 -2.61 -10.93 -12.53
CA GLN A 26 -2.50 -11.76 -13.73
C GLN A 26 -1.84 -13.11 -13.43
N VAL A 27 -0.77 -13.09 -12.66
CA VAL A 27 -0.01 -14.30 -12.32
C VAL A 27 -0.80 -15.23 -11.40
N ARG A 28 -1.48 -14.66 -10.41
CA ARG A 28 -2.19 -15.45 -9.40
C ARG A 28 -3.60 -15.81 -9.78
N GLY A 29 -4.16 -15.15 -10.80
CA GLY A 29 -5.54 -15.37 -11.22
C GLY A 29 -6.57 -14.94 -10.21
N THR A 30 -6.12 -14.38 -9.08
CA THR A 30 -7.01 -13.86 -8.06
C THR A 30 -6.49 -12.55 -7.61
N GLY A 31 -7.25 -11.83 -7.04
CA GLY A 31 -6.67 -10.90 -6.63
C GLY A 31 -7.05 -9.61 -6.09
N ILE A 32 -6.08 -8.78 -5.93
CA ILE A 32 -6.22 -7.37 -5.67
C ILE A 32 -6.84 -6.76 -6.90
N ALA A 33 -7.98 -6.10 -6.74
CA ALA A 33 -8.64 -5.41 -7.85
C ALA A 33 -7.71 -4.36 -8.45
N LYS A 34 -7.71 -4.29 -9.78
CA LYS A 34 -6.92 -3.27 -10.47
C LYS A 34 -7.41 -1.89 -10.06
N ARG A 35 -6.46 -0.99 -9.81
CA ARG A 35 -6.76 0.38 -9.45
C ARG A 35 -6.10 1.33 -10.42
N LYS A 36 -6.69 2.51 -10.59
CA LYS A 36 -6.09 3.57 -11.39
C LYS A 36 -5.07 4.33 -10.54
N PRO A 37 -4.04 4.93 -11.15
CA PRO A 37 -3.07 5.72 -10.40
C PRO A 37 -3.70 6.80 -9.52
N GLU A 38 -4.77 7.44 -9.99
CA GLU A 38 -5.47 8.48 -9.22
C GLU A 38 -6.01 7.94 -7.90
N TYR A 39 -6.51 6.71 -7.88
CA TYR A 39 -7.00 6.07 -6.66
C TYR A 39 -5.87 5.91 -5.65
N ILE A 40 -4.72 5.45 -6.11
CA ILE A 40 -3.55 5.25 -5.26
C ILE A 40 -3.04 6.59 -4.72
N ILE A 41 -2.98 7.62 -5.57
CA ILE A 41 -2.56 8.96 -5.17
C ILE A 41 -3.49 9.52 -4.09
N THR A 42 -4.79 9.33 -4.24
CA THR A 42 -5.77 9.77 -3.24
C THR A 42 -5.51 9.13 -1.89
N LYS A 43 -5.20 7.83 -1.87
CA LYS A 43 -4.85 7.14 -0.62
C LYS A 43 -3.60 7.73 0.02
N MET A 44 -2.60 8.07 -0.79
CA MET A 44 -1.37 8.69 -0.31
C MET A 44 -1.65 10.08 0.29
N GLU A 45 -2.41 10.91 -0.43
CA GLU A 45 -2.73 12.26 0.02
C GLU A 45 -3.50 12.27 1.33
N ASN A 46 -4.36 11.28 1.53
CA ASN A 46 -5.16 11.15 2.74
C ASN A 46 -4.40 10.51 3.91
N GLY A 47 -3.17 10.08 3.69
CA GLY A 47 -2.40 9.40 4.72
C GLY A 47 -2.92 8.00 5.02
N ASN A 48 -3.57 7.35 4.07
CA ASN A 48 -4.17 6.03 4.23
C ASN A 48 -3.33 4.93 3.60
N ALA A 49 -2.05 5.14 3.43
CA ALA A 49 -1.18 4.19 2.78
C ALA A 49 0.21 4.17 3.41
N VAL A 50 0.87 3.02 3.27
CA VAL A 50 2.27 2.82 3.65
C VAL A 50 3.03 2.41 2.40
N ILE A 51 4.21 2.99 2.21
CA ILE A 51 5.08 2.63 1.10
C ILE A 51 6.44 2.19 1.63
N ALA A 52 7.03 1.19 0.99
CA ALA A 52 8.37 0.72 1.28
C ALA A 52 9.27 1.02 0.09
N LEU A 53 10.41 1.62 0.36
CA LEU A 53 11.36 2.05 -0.66
C LEU A 53 12.77 1.57 -0.30
N GLU A 54 13.48 1.08 -1.29
CA GLU A 54 14.91 0.79 -1.18
C GLU A 54 15.63 1.81 -2.04
N GLY A 55 16.11 2.89 -1.42
CA GLY A 55 16.60 4.03 -2.17
C GLY A 55 15.48 4.63 -3.02
N ASP A 56 15.68 4.65 -4.32
CA ASP A 56 14.69 5.15 -5.28
C ASP A 56 13.78 4.05 -5.83
N LYS A 57 13.93 2.81 -5.34
CA LYS A 57 13.18 1.68 -5.88
C LYS A 57 11.96 1.39 -5.04
N PHE A 58 10.82 1.22 -5.71
CA PHE A 58 9.59 0.79 -5.06
C PHE A 58 9.74 -0.67 -4.62
N ALA A 59 9.51 -0.94 -3.34
CA ALA A 59 9.60 -2.28 -2.79
C ALA A 59 8.25 -2.85 -2.38
N GLY A 60 7.36 -2.04 -1.84
CA GLY A 60 6.05 -2.52 -1.41
C GLY A 60 5.09 -1.40 -1.06
N PHE A 61 3.81 -1.73 -0.98
CA PHE A 61 2.75 -0.76 -0.74
C PHE A 61 1.56 -1.45 -0.10
N CYS A 62 0.87 -0.72 0.77
CA CYS A 62 -0.38 -1.17 1.38
C CYS A 62 -1.26 0.05 1.64
N TYR A 63 -2.55 -0.10 1.46
CA TYR A 63 -3.48 0.96 1.80
C TYR A 63 -4.62 0.42 2.65
N ILE A 64 -5.30 1.33 3.35
CA ILE A 64 -6.47 1.00 4.15
C ILE A 64 -7.70 1.61 3.52
N GLU A 65 -8.83 0.95 3.70
CA GLU A 65 -10.12 1.45 3.29
C GLU A 65 -11.00 1.66 4.51
N GLN A 66 -11.79 2.72 4.50
CA GLN A 66 -12.74 3.04 5.55
C GLN A 66 -14.12 2.63 5.10
N TRP A 67 -14.86 2.01 6.01
CA TRP A 67 -16.25 1.61 5.79
C TRP A 67 -17.13 2.21 6.88
N GLY A 68 -18.43 2.29 6.60
CA GLY A 68 -19.37 2.69 7.63
C GLY A 68 -19.12 4.09 8.17
N HIS A 69 -18.84 5.04 7.30
CA HIS A 69 -18.55 6.43 7.65
C HIS A 69 -17.33 6.56 8.57
N GLY A 70 -16.33 5.72 8.32
CA GLY A 70 -15.09 5.76 9.07
C GLY A 70 -15.08 4.95 10.34
N LYS A 71 -16.14 4.19 10.62
CA LYS A 71 -16.22 3.36 11.81
C LYS A 71 -15.41 2.09 11.70
N PHE A 72 -15.21 1.59 10.48
CA PHE A 72 -14.48 0.36 10.21
C PHE A 72 -13.32 0.63 9.30
N VAL A 73 -12.22 -0.03 9.57
CA VAL A 73 -11.00 0.11 8.78
C VAL A 73 -10.52 -1.29 8.39
N ALA A 74 -10.19 -1.48 7.14
CA ALA A 74 -9.65 -2.75 6.65
C ALA A 74 -8.37 -2.48 5.88
N ASN A 75 -7.39 -3.37 6.07
CA ASN A 75 -6.19 -3.34 5.24
C ASN A 75 -6.49 -3.95 3.89
N SER A 76 -6.20 -3.21 2.84
CA SER A 76 -6.44 -3.66 1.47
C SER A 76 -5.20 -3.39 0.63
N GLY A 77 -5.08 -4.13 -0.48
CA GLY A 77 -4.09 -3.82 -1.48
C GLY A 77 -2.64 -3.97 -1.09
N LEU A 78 -2.33 -4.87 -0.14
CA LEU A 78 -0.93 -5.15 0.16
C LEU A 78 -0.26 -5.79 -1.05
N ILE A 79 0.83 -5.16 -1.49
CA ILE A 79 1.60 -5.63 -2.63
C ILE A 79 3.09 -5.50 -2.33
N VAL A 80 3.87 -6.50 -2.72
CA VAL A 80 5.32 -6.48 -2.61
C VAL A 80 5.90 -6.69 -4.00
N HIS A 81 6.81 -5.81 -4.39
CA HIS A 81 7.49 -5.94 -5.68
C HIS A 81 8.27 -7.25 -5.74
N PRO A 82 8.24 -7.96 -6.88
CA PRO A 82 8.90 -9.28 -6.99
C PRO A 82 10.36 -9.30 -6.55
N ASP A 83 11.11 -8.23 -6.76
CA ASP A 83 12.52 -8.15 -6.39
C ASP A 83 12.74 -8.14 -4.88
N PHE A 84 11.69 -7.92 -4.11
CA PHE A 84 11.78 -7.78 -2.64
C PHE A 84 10.94 -8.81 -1.90
N ARG A 85 10.49 -9.84 -2.59
CA ARG A 85 9.74 -10.93 -1.95
C ARG A 85 10.67 -11.82 -1.12
N ASN A 86 10.08 -12.52 -0.15
CA ASN A 86 10.80 -13.45 0.73
C ASN A 86 11.80 -12.77 1.67
N MET A 87 11.61 -11.49 1.94
CA MET A 87 12.44 -10.71 2.85
C MET A 87 11.70 -10.30 4.12
N GLY A 88 10.50 -10.82 4.33
CA GLY A 88 9.68 -10.40 5.47
C GLY A 88 9.09 -9.02 5.34
N LEU A 89 9.14 -8.42 4.16
CA LEU A 89 8.70 -7.05 3.93
C LEU A 89 7.19 -6.89 4.14
N ALA A 90 6.40 -7.86 3.67
CA ALA A 90 4.96 -7.81 3.83
C ALA A 90 4.56 -7.69 5.31
N LYS A 91 5.23 -8.43 6.18
CA LYS A 91 4.97 -8.37 7.62
C LYS A 91 5.33 -6.99 8.18
N GLN A 92 6.45 -6.43 7.76
CA GLN A 92 6.88 -5.12 8.22
C GLN A 92 5.91 -4.02 7.77
N ILE A 93 5.44 -4.09 6.53
CA ILE A 93 4.45 -3.15 6.00
C ILE A 93 3.15 -3.25 6.79
N LYS A 94 2.68 -4.48 7.05
CA LYS A 94 1.45 -4.70 7.82
C LYS A 94 1.57 -4.13 9.23
N GLN A 95 2.70 -4.34 9.89
CA GLN A 95 2.92 -3.80 11.24
C GLN A 95 2.85 -2.28 11.22
N LYS A 96 3.44 -1.65 10.21
CA LYS A 96 3.41 -0.19 10.09
C LYS A 96 1.99 0.33 9.87
N ILE A 97 1.23 -0.30 8.96
CA ILE A 97 -0.13 0.16 8.66
C ILE A 97 -1.08 -0.08 9.83
N PHE A 98 -0.92 -1.18 10.57
CA PHE A 98 -1.74 -1.43 11.76
C PHE A 98 -1.48 -0.38 12.84
N GLY A 99 -0.22 -0.04 13.10
CA GLY A 99 0.11 1.00 14.06
C GLY A 99 -0.46 2.35 13.66
N HIS A 100 -0.33 2.70 12.38
CA HIS A 100 -0.89 3.93 11.84
C HIS A 100 -2.41 3.95 11.93
N SER A 101 -3.04 2.84 11.58
CA SER A 101 -4.49 2.69 11.63
C SER A 101 -5.03 2.89 13.05
N ARG A 102 -4.38 2.32 14.04
CA ARG A 102 -4.77 2.51 15.44
C ARG A 102 -4.67 3.95 15.89
N THR A 103 -3.66 4.66 15.41
CA THR A 103 -3.44 6.07 15.75
C THR A 103 -4.48 6.96 15.06
N LYS A 104 -4.73 6.69 13.78
CA LYS A 104 -5.61 7.53 12.95
C LYS A 104 -7.09 7.25 13.21
N PHE A 105 -7.44 5.99 13.50
CA PHE A 105 -8.82 5.56 13.69
C PHE A 105 -8.96 4.80 15.02
N PRO A 106 -8.77 5.47 16.15
CA PRO A 106 -8.94 4.80 17.45
C PRO A 106 -10.39 4.42 17.65
N GLU A 107 -10.59 3.26 18.22
CA GLU A 107 -11.92 2.83 18.59
C GLU A 107 -12.39 3.48 19.89
#